data_86a611b5eea26dda566824aef9d02332
#
_entry.id   86a611b5eea26dda566824aef9d02332
#
_cell.length_a   1.000
_cell.length_b   1.000
_cell.length_c   1.000
_cell.angle_alpha   90.00
_cell.angle_beta   90.00
_cell.angle_gamma   90.00
#
_symmetry.space_group_name_H-M   'P 1'
#
loop_
_entity.id
_entity.type
_entity.pdbx_description
1 polymer ?
#
loop_
_entity_poly.entity_id
_entity_poly.type
_entity_poly.pdbx_seq_one_letter_code
_entity_poly.pdbx_strand_id
1 'polypeptide(L)'
;MSKATHSGICQVCGRTHAVNNKTMDLAKHGYTVQFNYFRGTCKGSDNSPLEISKVLTLETIKDCLTQAERFNAVTPDQIKLIKVIVKVRCDESGWYAGAWEKKEVMMNATEWEAHRLSLNLGYLGNSRTFEDAQERAVSALKREAAFLIDHAGMLEFRIETHHGQPLQRRDSNIDRIKETFDSMPAAYARAEELKLEGWKARVCRRNYDRHTTLTATR
;
A
#
# COMPACT_ATOMS: atom_id res chain seq x y z
N MET A 1 23.89 20.33 -1.98
CA MET A 1 22.99 19.57 -2.90
C MET A 1 22.02 20.57 -3.50
N SER A 2 21.91 20.65 -4.84
CA SER A 2 20.91 21.51 -5.50
C SER A 2 19.51 20.97 -5.20
N LYS A 3 18.57 21.87 -4.81
CA LYS A 3 17.16 21.48 -4.61
C LYS A 3 16.60 20.95 -5.95
N ALA A 4 15.81 19.87 -5.88
CA ALA A 4 15.10 19.36 -7.05
C ALA A 4 14.13 20.43 -7.58
N THR A 5 14.21 20.72 -8.87
CA THR A 5 13.41 21.76 -9.54
C THR A 5 12.14 21.19 -10.16
N HIS A 6 12.09 19.89 -10.37
CA HIS A 6 10.98 19.19 -10.99
C HIS A 6 10.48 18.03 -10.13
N SER A 7 9.27 17.60 -10.39
CA SER A 7 8.67 16.39 -9.87
C SER A 7 8.08 15.57 -11.02
N GLY A 8 8.05 14.25 -10.82
CA GLY A 8 7.50 13.32 -11.78
C GLY A 8 6.80 12.16 -11.08
N ILE A 9 6.02 11.41 -11.81
CA ILE A 9 5.22 10.28 -11.33
C ILE A 9 6.07 9.02 -11.33
N CYS A 10 6.05 8.30 -10.23
CA CYS A 10 6.73 7.01 -10.13
C CYS A 10 6.01 5.95 -10.97
N GLN A 11 6.76 5.26 -11.83
CA GLN A 11 6.28 4.19 -12.69
C GLN A 11 5.65 3.01 -11.92
N VAL A 12 6.07 2.78 -10.66
CA VAL A 12 5.61 1.66 -9.84
C VAL A 12 4.48 2.05 -8.89
N CYS A 13 4.71 3.07 -8.03
CA CYS A 13 3.71 3.44 -7.02
C CYS A 13 2.71 4.51 -7.48
N GLY A 14 2.91 5.14 -8.63
CA GLY A 14 2.04 6.18 -9.19
C GLY A 14 2.01 7.50 -8.40
N ARG A 15 2.90 7.67 -7.42
CA ARG A 15 2.98 8.90 -6.62
C ARG A 15 3.97 9.88 -7.23
N THR A 16 3.71 11.17 -7.01
CA THR A 16 4.61 12.24 -7.45
C THR A 16 5.80 12.37 -6.49
N HIS A 17 7.00 12.34 -7.03
CA HIS A 17 8.26 12.48 -6.28
C HIS A 17 9.19 13.49 -6.93
N ALA A 18 10.16 13.98 -6.14
CA ALA A 18 11.19 14.87 -6.64
C ALA A 18 12.06 14.17 -7.68
N VAL A 19 12.40 14.87 -8.76
CA VAL A 19 13.32 14.41 -9.79
C VAL A 19 14.71 14.99 -9.53
N ASN A 20 15.73 14.16 -9.62
CA ASN A 20 17.12 14.60 -9.52
C ASN A 20 17.50 15.42 -10.76
N ASN A 21 17.96 16.65 -10.57
CA ASN A 21 18.27 17.56 -11.69
C ASN A 21 19.44 17.10 -12.56
N LYS A 22 20.27 16.15 -12.11
CA LYS A 22 21.43 15.66 -12.86
C LYS A 22 21.12 14.38 -13.65
N THR A 23 20.46 13.41 -13.00
CA THR A 23 20.21 12.10 -13.59
C THR A 23 18.81 12.02 -14.21
N MET A 24 17.93 12.95 -13.88
CA MET A 24 16.51 12.96 -14.26
C MET A 24 15.73 11.77 -13.68
N ASP A 25 16.26 11.10 -12.66
CA ASP A 25 15.61 10.01 -11.98
C ASP A 25 14.87 10.46 -10.73
N LEU A 26 13.90 9.66 -10.30
CA LEU A 26 13.13 9.92 -9.09
C LEU A 26 14.00 9.76 -7.84
N ALA A 27 13.83 10.66 -6.90
CA ALA A 27 14.44 10.54 -5.57
C ALA A 27 13.99 9.24 -4.88
N LYS A 28 14.85 8.72 -4.00
CA LYS A 28 14.51 7.55 -3.17
C LYS A 28 13.24 7.79 -2.38
N HIS A 29 12.33 6.84 -2.47
CA HIS A 29 11.05 6.86 -1.75
C HIS A 29 10.65 5.44 -1.37
N GLY A 30 9.81 5.30 -0.35
CA GLY A 30 9.34 4.02 0.15
C GLY A 30 7.85 3.84 -0.02
N TYR A 31 7.35 2.63 0.27
CA TYR A 31 5.92 2.39 0.41
C TYR A 31 5.43 2.90 1.77
N THR A 32 4.27 3.56 1.76
CA THR A 32 3.54 3.82 3.00
C THR A 32 2.74 2.56 3.32
N VAL A 33 3.13 1.84 4.35
CA VAL A 33 2.37 0.70 4.87
C VAL A 33 1.82 1.11 6.21
N GLN A 34 0.58 0.72 6.51
CA GLN A 34 -0.18 1.04 7.71
C GLN A 34 0.47 2.01 8.74
N PHE A 35 -0.25 3.00 9.23
CA PHE A 35 0.22 4.03 10.18
C PHE A 35 1.28 5.00 9.67
N ASN A 36 1.40 5.22 8.34
CA ASN A 36 2.37 6.13 7.72
C ASN A 36 3.86 5.76 7.90
N TYR A 37 4.18 4.55 8.29
CA TYR A 37 5.57 4.08 8.31
C TYR A 37 6.00 3.63 6.92
N PHE A 38 7.16 4.12 6.47
CA PHE A 38 7.80 3.65 5.24
C PHE A 38 8.43 2.29 5.50
N ARG A 39 8.03 1.28 4.73
CA ARG A 39 8.69 -0.02 4.72
C ARG A 39 9.34 -0.24 3.37
N GLY A 40 10.66 -0.31 3.39
CA GLY A 40 11.48 -0.58 2.21
C GLY A 40 11.54 0.58 1.21
N THR A 41 12.29 0.38 0.16
CA THR A 41 12.44 1.31 -0.96
C THR A 41 11.56 0.88 -2.12
N CYS A 42 10.83 1.79 -2.73
CA CYS A 42 10.04 1.51 -3.91
C CYS A 42 10.93 1.11 -5.09
N LYS A 43 10.55 0.09 -5.87
CA LYS A 43 11.28 -0.33 -7.07
C LYS A 43 11.41 0.79 -8.13
N GLY A 44 10.52 1.78 -8.11
CA GLY A 44 10.58 2.95 -8.99
C GLY A 44 11.55 4.05 -8.50
N SER A 45 12.18 3.89 -7.33
CA SER A 45 13.23 4.80 -6.85
C SER A 45 14.46 4.68 -7.73
N ASP A 46 15.18 5.79 -7.89
CA ASP A 46 16.38 5.86 -8.73
C ASP A 46 16.13 5.44 -10.21
N ASN A 47 14.87 5.49 -10.67
CA ASN A 47 14.47 5.27 -12.06
C ASN A 47 13.78 6.51 -12.60
N SER A 48 13.79 6.62 -13.93
CA SER A 48 13.13 7.74 -14.63
C SER A 48 11.63 7.78 -14.34
N PRO A 49 11.05 8.97 -14.19
CA PRO A 49 9.61 9.12 -13.97
C PRO A 49 8.80 8.67 -15.20
N LEU A 50 7.50 8.42 -14.99
CA LEU A 50 6.59 7.92 -16.01
C LEU A 50 6.48 8.86 -17.23
N GLU A 51 6.63 10.15 -17.01
CA GLU A 51 6.65 11.15 -18.05
C GLU A 51 7.79 10.94 -19.07
N ILE A 52 8.92 10.38 -18.61
CA ILE A 52 10.11 10.14 -19.43
C ILE A 52 10.15 8.69 -19.93
N SER A 53 9.83 7.72 -19.06
CA SER A 53 9.93 6.29 -19.38
C SER A 53 8.74 5.53 -18.82
N LYS A 54 8.24 4.59 -19.60
CA LYS A 54 7.14 3.68 -19.22
C LYS A 54 7.54 2.22 -19.05
N VAL A 55 8.84 1.92 -19.13
CA VAL A 55 9.35 0.54 -19.18
C VAL A 55 8.92 -0.28 -17.97
N LEU A 56 9.14 0.23 -16.74
CA LEU A 56 8.75 -0.48 -15.52
C LEU A 56 7.24 -0.65 -15.38
N THR A 57 6.47 0.32 -15.85
CA THR A 57 5.01 0.23 -15.84
C THR A 57 4.53 -0.87 -16.81
N LEU A 58 5.10 -0.95 -18.01
CA LEU A 58 4.77 -1.99 -18.99
C LEU A 58 5.17 -3.39 -18.50
N GLU A 59 6.31 -3.54 -17.84
CA GLU A 59 6.70 -4.79 -17.18
C GLU A 59 5.68 -5.19 -16.10
N THR A 60 5.26 -4.25 -15.26
CA THR A 60 4.24 -4.49 -14.23
C THR A 60 2.90 -4.91 -14.85
N ILE A 61 2.45 -4.26 -15.92
CA ILE A 61 1.23 -4.63 -16.66
C ILE A 61 1.34 -6.07 -17.16
N LYS A 62 2.44 -6.40 -17.83
CA LYS A 62 2.70 -7.75 -18.33
C LYS A 62 2.65 -8.80 -17.22
N ASP A 63 3.29 -8.52 -16.08
CA ASP A 63 3.30 -9.42 -14.93
C ASP A 63 1.88 -9.61 -14.36
N CYS A 64 1.11 -8.53 -14.22
CA CYS A 64 -0.28 -8.59 -13.76
C CYS A 64 -1.14 -9.45 -14.69
N LEU A 65 -1.08 -9.24 -15.99
CA LEU A 65 -1.86 -10.00 -16.98
C LEU A 65 -1.45 -11.48 -17.02
N THR A 66 -0.14 -11.77 -17.01
CA THR A 66 0.36 -13.15 -16.95
C THR A 66 -0.09 -13.88 -15.68
N GLN A 67 -0.09 -13.18 -14.54
CA GLN A 67 -0.55 -13.76 -13.28
C GLN A 67 -2.07 -13.97 -13.29
N ALA A 68 -2.83 -13.03 -13.84
CA ALA A 68 -4.28 -13.16 -13.99
C ALA A 68 -4.67 -14.35 -14.88
N GLU A 69 -3.98 -14.56 -15.99
CA GLU A 69 -4.17 -15.73 -16.86
C GLU A 69 -3.92 -17.04 -16.09
N ARG A 70 -2.82 -17.11 -15.33
CA ARG A 70 -2.52 -18.28 -14.49
C ARG A 70 -3.61 -18.54 -13.46
N PHE A 71 -4.11 -17.52 -12.79
CA PHE A 71 -5.18 -17.66 -11.80
C PHE A 71 -6.50 -18.08 -12.43
N ASN A 72 -6.83 -17.55 -13.62
CA ASN A 72 -8.05 -17.94 -14.34
C ASN A 72 -8.01 -19.35 -14.89
N ALA A 73 -6.83 -19.88 -15.17
CA ALA A 73 -6.65 -21.25 -15.69
C ALA A 73 -6.78 -22.32 -14.59
N VAL A 74 -6.76 -21.97 -13.30
CA VAL A 74 -6.83 -22.93 -12.20
C VAL A 74 -8.24 -23.53 -12.11
N THR A 75 -8.30 -24.86 -12.09
CA THR A 75 -9.52 -25.63 -11.88
C THR A 75 -9.56 -26.25 -10.46
N PRO A 76 -10.75 -26.58 -9.91
CA PRO A 76 -10.86 -27.11 -8.55
C PRO A 76 -10.01 -28.37 -8.32
N ASP A 77 -9.97 -29.29 -9.28
CA ASP A 77 -9.24 -30.56 -9.23
C ASP A 77 -7.70 -30.37 -9.15
N GLN A 78 -7.18 -29.23 -9.57
CA GLN A 78 -5.76 -28.88 -9.44
C GLN A 78 -5.38 -28.45 -8.02
N ILE A 79 -6.35 -28.06 -7.20
CA ILE A 79 -6.11 -27.64 -5.81
C ILE A 79 -6.06 -28.88 -4.92
N LYS A 80 -4.87 -29.37 -4.64
CA LYS A 80 -4.64 -30.55 -3.80
C LYS A 80 -4.57 -30.25 -2.30
N LEU A 81 -4.29 -29.00 -1.94
CA LEU A 81 -4.13 -28.54 -0.57
C LEU A 81 -4.95 -27.27 -0.33
N ILE A 82 -5.66 -27.22 0.77
CA ILE A 82 -6.41 -26.04 1.23
C ILE A 82 -5.74 -25.46 2.46
N LYS A 83 -5.55 -24.15 2.47
CA LYS A 83 -5.04 -23.40 3.61
C LYS A 83 -6.14 -23.21 4.65
N VAL A 84 -5.90 -23.66 5.86
CA VAL A 84 -6.83 -23.58 6.99
C VAL A 84 -6.17 -22.84 8.14
N ILE A 85 -6.90 -21.99 8.81
CA ILE A 85 -6.45 -21.35 10.04
C ILE A 85 -7.03 -22.15 11.21
N VAL A 86 -6.17 -22.91 11.89
CA VAL A 86 -6.53 -23.68 13.07
C VAL A 86 -6.16 -22.92 14.34
N LYS A 87 -6.97 -23.07 15.38
CA LYS A 87 -6.61 -22.60 16.72
C LYS A 87 -5.88 -23.72 17.46
N VAL A 88 -4.64 -23.47 17.84
CA VAL A 88 -3.81 -24.41 18.58
C VAL A 88 -3.57 -23.84 19.99
N ARG A 89 -3.58 -24.68 20.99
CA ARG A 89 -3.24 -24.26 22.34
C ARG A 89 -1.73 -24.06 22.44
N CYS A 90 -1.28 -22.94 22.98
CA CYS A 90 0.14 -22.72 23.21
C CYS A 90 0.61 -23.60 24.36
N ASP A 91 1.56 -24.46 24.07
CA ASP A 91 2.18 -25.34 25.08
C ASP A 91 3.37 -24.66 25.81
N GLU A 92 3.67 -23.39 25.46
CA GLU A 92 4.76 -22.64 26.05
C GLU A 92 4.48 -22.31 27.52
N SER A 93 5.47 -22.61 28.38
CA SER A 93 5.46 -22.21 29.80
C SER A 93 5.67 -20.70 29.90
N GLY A 94 4.80 -19.99 30.59
CA GLY A 94 4.89 -18.54 30.77
C GLY A 94 3.54 -17.85 30.77
N TRP A 95 3.55 -16.53 30.60
CA TRP A 95 2.36 -15.67 30.62
C TRP A 95 1.31 -16.03 29.56
N TYR A 96 1.68 -16.77 28.52
CA TYR A 96 0.81 -17.23 27.43
C TYR A 96 0.44 -18.70 27.50
N ALA A 97 0.84 -19.41 28.58
CA ALA A 97 0.49 -20.82 28.78
C ALA A 97 -1.04 -21.02 28.73
N GLY A 98 -1.49 -21.86 27.79
CA GLY A 98 -2.91 -22.13 27.56
C GLY A 98 -3.66 -21.10 26.72
N ALA A 99 -3.00 -20.05 26.20
CA ALA A 99 -3.58 -19.16 25.21
C ALA A 99 -3.79 -19.87 23.86
N TRP A 100 -4.78 -19.41 23.08
CA TRP A 100 -5.03 -19.93 21.74
C TRP A 100 -4.25 -19.14 20.68
N GLU A 101 -3.42 -19.83 19.92
CA GLU A 101 -2.71 -19.27 18.77
C GLU A 101 -3.41 -19.68 17.47
N LYS A 102 -3.41 -18.77 16.48
CA LYS A 102 -3.87 -19.08 15.13
C LYS A 102 -2.69 -19.57 14.30
N LYS A 103 -2.75 -20.84 13.86
CA LYS A 103 -1.74 -21.45 13.01
C LYS A 103 -2.32 -21.73 11.64
N GLU A 104 -1.57 -21.38 10.59
CA GLU A 104 -1.91 -21.73 9.20
C GLU A 104 -1.43 -23.15 8.91
N VAL A 105 -2.33 -24.01 8.46
CA VAL A 105 -2.03 -25.39 8.09
C VAL A 105 -2.55 -25.64 6.68
N MET A 106 -1.77 -26.35 5.87
CA MET A 106 -2.21 -26.84 4.55
C MET A 106 -2.77 -28.26 4.72
N MET A 107 -4.00 -28.49 4.29
CA MET A 107 -4.70 -29.75 4.45
C MET A 107 -5.09 -30.33 3.10
N ASN A 108 -4.83 -31.63 2.91
CA ASN A 108 -5.39 -32.41 1.80
C ASN A 108 -6.84 -32.86 2.11
N ALA A 109 -7.48 -33.57 1.19
CA ALA A 109 -8.87 -33.99 1.35
C ALA A 109 -9.11 -34.85 2.62
N THR A 110 -8.21 -35.79 2.91
CA THR A 110 -8.32 -36.66 4.08
C THR A 110 -8.17 -35.90 5.40
N GLU A 111 -7.17 -35.02 5.46
CA GLU A 111 -6.92 -34.16 6.62
C GLU A 111 -8.06 -33.16 6.84
N TRP A 112 -8.61 -32.63 5.74
CA TRP A 112 -9.76 -31.73 5.77
C TRP A 112 -10.99 -32.42 6.37
N GLU A 113 -11.32 -33.64 5.93
CA GLU A 113 -12.46 -34.38 6.45
C GLU A 113 -12.28 -34.74 7.95
N ALA A 114 -11.08 -35.17 8.34
CA ALA A 114 -10.77 -35.43 9.75
C ALA A 114 -10.90 -34.15 10.59
N HIS A 115 -10.42 -33.03 10.10
CA HIS A 115 -10.53 -31.72 10.76
C HIS A 115 -12.00 -31.27 10.84
N ARG A 116 -12.77 -31.39 9.75
CA ARG A 116 -14.20 -31.06 9.69
C ARG A 116 -15.03 -31.84 10.71
N LEU A 117 -14.74 -33.12 10.87
CA LEU A 117 -15.42 -33.99 11.84
C LEU A 117 -15.03 -33.65 13.29
N SER A 118 -13.81 -33.18 13.52
CA SER A 118 -13.33 -32.76 14.85
C SER A 118 -13.88 -31.41 15.31
N LEU A 119 -14.31 -30.56 14.38
CA LEU A 119 -14.90 -29.26 14.69
C LEU A 119 -16.42 -29.41 14.79
N ASN A 120 -16.99 -29.11 15.94
CA ASN A 120 -18.45 -28.94 16.06
C ASN A 120 -18.92 -27.92 15.00
N LEU A 121 -19.78 -28.36 14.10
CA LEU A 121 -20.17 -27.78 12.80
C LEU A 121 -20.54 -26.29 12.73
N GLY A 122 -20.55 -25.57 13.83
CA GLY A 122 -20.88 -24.15 13.84
C GLY A 122 -19.74 -23.18 13.44
N TYR A 123 -18.50 -23.66 13.29
CA TYR A 123 -17.33 -22.77 13.19
C TYR A 123 -16.59 -22.79 11.85
N LEU A 124 -16.78 -23.81 11.03
CA LEU A 124 -16.24 -23.83 9.66
C LEU A 124 -17.21 -23.08 8.75
N GLY A 125 -17.13 -21.77 8.72
CA GLY A 125 -18.00 -20.96 7.89
C GLY A 125 -18.25 -21.59 6.52
N ASN A 126 -19.41 -22.18 6.33
CA ASN A 126 -20.04 -22.63 5.09
C ASN A 126 -19.34 -23.67 4.19
N SER A 127 -18.10 -24.10 4.36
CA SER A 127 -17.54 -25.21 3.56
C SER A 127 -17.87 -26.55 4.18
N ARG A 128 -18.77 -27.29 3.53
CA ARG A 128 -19.22 -28.59 4.01
C ARG A 128 -18.30 -29.73 3.54
N THR A 129 -17.76 -29.63 2.33
CA THR A 129 -16.90 -30.64 1.73
C THR A 129 -15.54 -30.07 1.31
N PHE A 130 -14.60 -30.94 0.94
CA PHE A 130 -13.31 -30.50 0.38
C PHE A 130 -13.51 -29.85 -1.00
N GLU A 131 -14.45 -30.34 -1.80
CA GLU A 131 -14.83 -29.77 -3.09
C GLU A 131 -15.35 -28.34 -2.94
N ASP A 132 -16.24 -28.09 -1.97
CA ASP A 132 -16.71 -26.72 -1.67
C ASP A 132 -15.54 -25.80 -1.33
N ALA A 133 -14.53 -26.30 -0.63
CA ALA A 133 -13.34 -25.52 -0.29
C ALA A 133 -12.46 -25.26 -1.52
N GLN A 134 -12.32 -26.23 -2.43
CA GLN A 134 -11.62 -26.07 -3.71
C GLN A 134 -12.32 -25.01 -4.59
N GLU A 135 -13.66 -25.08 -4.73
CA GLU A 135 -14.43 -24.09 -5.51
C GLU A 135 -14.28 -22.67 -4.97
N ARG A 136 -14.26 -22.52 -3.64
CA ARG A 136 -14.01 -21.22 -3.01
C ARG A 136 -12.59 -20.72 -3.24
N ALA A 137 -11.61 -21.61 -3.20
CA ALA A 137 -10.23 -21.24 -3.51
C ALA A 137 -10.09 -20.77 -4.96
N VAL A 138 -10.70 -21.48 -5.92
CA VAL A 138 -10.77 -21.04 -7.33
C VAL A 138 -11.50 -19.71 -7.46
N SER A 139 -12.63 -19.53 -6.77
CA SER A 139 -13.37 -18.26 -6.79
C SER A 139 -12.55 -17.10 -6.21
N ALA A 140 -11.69 -17.37 -5.20
CA ALA A 140 -10.77 -16.37 -4.66
C ALA A 140 -9.69 -16.00 -5.69
N LEU A 141 -9.10 -16.99 -6.38
CA LEU A 141 -8.12 -16.76 -7.44
C LEU A 141 -8.71 -15.96 -8.61
N LYS A 142 -9.94 -16.25 -9.02
CA LYS A 142 -10.65 -15.49 -10.07
C LYS A 142 -10.90 -14.03 -9.67
N ARG A 143 -11.23 -13.76 -8.40
CA ARG A 143 -11.35 -12.38 -7.90
C ARG A 143 -10.00 -11.66 -7.90
N GLU A 144 -8.93 -12.36 -7.53
CA GLU A 144 -7.57 -11.80 -7.60
C GLU A 144 -7.16 -11.54 -9.06
N ALA A 145 -7.49 -12.44 -9.98
CA ALA A 145 -7.26 -12.22 -11.42
C ALA A 145 -8.00 -10.98 -11.94
N ALA A 146 -9.27 -10.79 -11.57
CA ALA A 146 -10.03 -9.60 -11.93
C ALA A 146 -9.37 -8.32 -11.39
N PHE A 147 -8.94 -8.33 -10.12
CA PHE A 147 -8.21 -7.21 -9.54
C PHE A 147 -6.91 -6.90 -10.29
N LEU A 148 -6.15 -7.91 -10.70
CA LEU A 148 -4.90 -7.72 -11.47
C LEU A 148 -5.18 -7.12 -12.85
N ILE A 149 -6.26 -7.54 -13.53
CA ILE A 149 -6.69 -6.98 -14.82
C ILE A 149 -7.08 -5.51 -14.66
N ASP A 150 -7.90 -5.18 -13.67
CA ASP A 150 -8.29 -3.81 -13.38
C ASP A 150 -7.07 -2.93 -13.04
N HIS A 151 -6.12 -3.50 -12.27
CA HIS A 151 -4.88 -2.80 -11.95
C HIS A 151 -4.03 -2.54 -13.19
N ALA A 152 -3.91 -3.50 -14.11
CA ALA A 152 -3.23 -3.32 -15.39
C ALA A 152 -3.88 -2.19 -16.21
N GLY A 153 -5.21 -2.17 -16.32
CA GLY A 153 -5.95 -1.09 -16.99
C GLY A 153 -5.71 0.29 -16.37
N MET A 154 -5.64 0.37 -15.03
CA MET A 154 -5.26 1.63 -14.38
C MET A 154 -3.83 2.09 -14.72
N LEU A 155 -2.90 1.14 -14.85
CA LEU A 155 -1.52 1.47 -15.23
C LEU A 155 -1.44 1.93 -16.69
N GLU A 156 -2.18 1.31 -17.60
CA GLU A 156 -2.31 1.75 -19.00
C GLU A 156 -2.85 3.19 -19.08
N PHE A 157 -3.94 3.47 -18.39
CA PHE A 157 -4.50 4.82 -18.30
C PHE A 157 -3.49 5.85 -17.78
N ARG A 158 -2.65 5.47 -16.79
CA ARG A 158 -1.58 6.36 -16.31
C ARG A 158 -0.54 6.63 -17.39
N ILE A 159 -0.15 5.61 -18.19
CA ILE A 159 0.76 5.80 -19.32
C ILE A 159 0.17 6.79 -20.30
N GLU A 160 -1.08 6.60 -20.72
CA GLU A 160 -1.77 7.48 -21.68
C GLU A 160 -1.85 8.93 -21.17
N THR A 161 -2.09 9.09 -19.86
CA THR A 161 -2.27 10.41 -19.26
C THR A 161 -0.96 11.18 -19.06
N HIS A 162 0.12 10.48 -18.69
CA HIS A 162 1.33 11.14 -18.18
C HIS A 162 2.58 10.94 -19.04
N HIS A 163 2.69 9.82 -19.79
CA HIS A 163 3.88 9.58 -20.61
C HIS A 163 4.00 10.61 -21.73
N GLY A 164 5.20 11.18 -21.88
CA GLY A 164 5.44 12.25 -22.87
C GLY A 164 5.00 13.64 -22.42
N GLN A 165 4.35 13.77 -21.26
CA GLN A 165 4.03 15.08 -20.70
C GLN A 165 5.27 15.74 -20.07
N PRO A 166 5.36 17.07 -20.03
CA PRO A 166 6.46 17.75 -19.36
C PRO A 166 6.44 17.48 -17.86
N LEU A 167 7.62 17.32 -17.28
CA LEU A 167 7.75 17.22 -15.84
C LEU A 167 7.17 18.44 -15.15
N GLN A 168 6.44 18.23 -14.07
CA GLN A 168 5.88 19.32 -13.28
C GLN A 168 7.01 20.10 -12.60
N ARG A 169 7.06 21.40 -12.83
CA ARG A 169 7.98 22.28 -12.10
C ARG A 169 7.57 22.33 -10.63
N ARG A 170 8.50 22.03 -9.76
CA ARG A 170 8.29 22.28 -8.35
C ARG A 170 8.48 23.77 -8.12
N ASP A 171 7.43 24.45 -7.72
CA ASP A 171 7.56 25.81 -7.25
C ASP A 171 8.48 25.78 -6.05
N SER A 172 9.73 26.19 -6.26
CA SER A 172 10.73 26.30 -5.22
C SER A 172 10.35 27.36 -4.17
N ASN A 173 9.34 28.15 -4.48
CA ASN A 173 8.74 29.19 -3.67
C ASN A 173 7.32 28.83 -3.25
N ILE A 174 7.11 27.65 -2.69
CA ILE A 174 6.06 27.55 -1.69
C ILE A 174 6.65 28.31 -0.51
N ASP A 175 6.29 29.57 -0.41
CA ASP A 175 6.63 30.37 0.76
C ASP A 175 6.10 29.59 1.97
N ARG A 176 7.02 29.13 2.81
CA ARG A 176 6.66 28.38 4.01
C ARG A 176 7.00 29.27 5.19
N ILE A 177 5.98 29.64 5.89
CA ILE A 177 6.13 30.26 7.22
C ILE A 177 6.11 29.11 8.23
N LYS A 178 7.12 29.08 9.08
CA LYS A 178 7.17 28.18 10.24
C LYS A 178 7.49 29.02 11.46
N GLU A 179 6.52 29.18 12.34
CA GLU A 179 6.62 29.93 13.57
C GLU A 179 6.36 29.02 14.77
N THR A 180 6.99 29.34 15.89
CA THR A 180 6.83 28.58 17.14
C THR A 180 6.26 29.49 18.20
N PHE A 181 5.26 29.03 18.92
CA PHE A 181 4.52 29.78 19.93
C PHE A 181 4.52 29.04 21.26
N ASP A 182 4.56 29.76 22.35
CA ASP A 182 4.47 29.20 23.69
C ASP A 182 3.04 28.86 24.11
N SER A 183 2.04 29.38 23.38
CA SER A 183 0.64 29.10 23.64
C SER A 183 -0.14 28.76 22.37
N MET A 184 -1.14 27.87 22.51
CA MET A 184 -2.07 27.50 21.44
C MET A 184 -2.91 28.69 20.95
N PRO A 185 -3.47 29.54 21.82
CA PRO A 185 -4.26 30.69 21.39
C PRO A 185 -3.48 31.66 20.49
N ALA A 186 -2.22 31.95 20.82
CA ALA A 186 -1.37 32.81 19.99
C ALA A 186 -1.09 32.20 18.61
N ALA A 187 -0.84 30.89 18.55
CA ALA A 187 -0.63 30.19 17.28
C ALA A 187 -1.92 30.18 16.40
N TYR A 188 -3.10 30.02 17.00
CA TYR A 188 -4.36 30.10 16.26
C TYR A 188 -4.68 31.51 15.78
N ALA A 189 -4.45 32.55 16.60
CA ALA A 189 -4.63 33.93 16.17
C ALA A 189 -3.77 34.24 14.93
N ARG A 190 -2.47 33.85 14.97
CA ARG A 190 -1.57 34.03 13.84
C ARG A 190 -1.98 33.22 12.62
N ALA A 191 -2.52 32.01 12.81
CA ALA A 191 -3.03 31.18 11.71
C ALA A 191 -4.22 31.83 11.00
N GLU A 192 -5.12 32.49 11.74
CA GLU A 192 -6.27 33.21 11.14
C GLU A 192 -5.79 34.44 10.36
N GLU A 193 -4.83 35.20 10.88
CA GLU A 193 -4.22 36.31 10.12
C GLU A 193 -3.65 35.82 8.79
N LEU A 194 -2.85 34.76 8.81
CA LEU A 194 -2.27 34.17 7.60
C LEU A 194 -3.33 33.64 6.62
N LYS A 195 -4.43 33.10 7.12
CA LYS A 195 -5.55 32.68 6.25
C LYS A 195 -6.21 33.88 5.54
N LEU A 196 -6.38 35.00 6.23
CA LEU A 196 -6.87 36.23 5.62
C LEU A 196 -5.93 36.77 4.53
N GLU A 197 -4.63 36.55 4.70
CA GLU A 197 -3.59 36.86 3.69
C GLU A 197 -3.54 35.85 2.53
N GLY A 198 -4.38 34.80 2.53
CA GLY A 198 -4.44 33.75 1.51
C GLY A 198 -3.50 32.57 1.71
N TRP A 199 -2.96 32.39 2.95
CA TRP A 199 -2.13 31.25 3.28
C TRP A 199 -2.93 30.04 3.74
N LYS A 200 -2.46 28.84 3.43
CA LYS A 200 -2.96 27.57 4.02
C LYS A 200 -2.22 27.33 5.33
N ALA A 201 -2.75 27.81 6.43
CA ALA A 201 -2.11 27.71 7.75
C ALA A 201 -2.61 26.51 8.55
N ARG A 202 -1.68 25.82 9.22
CA ARG A 202 -1.97 24.69 10.11
C ARG A 202 -1.21 24.83 11.41
N VAL A 203 -1.91 24.69 12.53
CA VAL A 203 -1.35 24.67 13.88
C VAL A 203 -1.20 23.22 14.35
N CYS A 204 -0.02 22.85 14.83
CA CYS A 204 0.27 21.52 15.36
C CYS A 204 0.94 21.65 16.73
N ARG A 205 0.45 20.88 17.71
CA ARG A 205 1.13 20.67 18.99
C ARG A 205 1.33 19.16 19.16
N ARG A 206 2.57 18.75 19.40
CA ARG A 206 2.84 17.37 19.80
C ARG A 206 2.62 17.23 21.29
N ASN A 207 2.07 16.10 21.73
CA ASN A 207 1.69 15.87 23.13
C ASN A 207 2.83 16.03 24.16
N TYR A 208 4.08 16.08 23.71
CA TYR A 208 5.28 16.22 24.56
C TYR A 208 6.07 17.51 24.30
N ASP A 209 5.64 18.34 23.35
CA ASP A 209 6.34 19.59 23.04
C ASP A 209 5.77 20.73 23.89
N ARG A 210 6.66 21.50 24.54
CA ARG A 210 6.30 22.74 25.26
C ARG A 210 5.80 23.82 24.31
N HIS A 211 6.14 23.72 23.01
CA HIS A 211 5.85 24.74 22.01
C HIS A 211 4.83 24.25 20.98
N THR A 212 4.03 25.17 20.51
CA THR A 212 3.10 24.98 19.41
C THR A 212 3.73 25.47 18.12
N THR A 213 3.72 24.66 17.06
CA THR A 213 4.28 25.01 15.76
C THR A 213 3.16 25.38 14.80
N LEU A 214 3.26 26.55 14.18
CA LEU A 214 2.46 26.98 13.04
C LEU A 214 3.25 26.74 11.76
N THR A 215 2.61 26.11 10.78
CA THR A 215 3.14 26.01 9.41
C THR A 215 2.11 26.56 8.45
N ALA A 216 2.52 27.46 7.57
CA ALA A 216 1.68 27.98 6.51
C ALA A 216 2.38 27.83 5.16
N THR A 217 1.60 27.60 4.10
CA THR A 217 2.07 27.49 2.72
C THR A 217 1.18 28.34 1.82
N ARG A 218 1.79 28.97 0.84
CA ARG A 218 1.09 29.77 -0.16
C ARG A 218 1.25 29.14 -1.51
#